data_4ab51d4e2615a04910cd9bc11a33cda3
#
_entry.id   4ab51d4e2615a04910cd9bc11a33cda3
#
_cell.length_a   1.000
_cell.length_b   1.000
_cell.length_c   1.000
_cell.angle_alpha   90.00
_cell.angle_beta   90.00
_cell.angle_gamma   90.00
#
_symmetry.space_group_name_H-M   'P 1'
#
loop_
_entity.id
_entity.type
_entity.pdbx_description
1 polymer ?
#
loop_
_entity_poly.entity_id
_entity_poly.type
_entity_poly.pdbx_seq_one_letter_code
_entity_poly.pdbx_strand_id
1 'polypeptide(L)'
;MRKSIITAILTLCSLPFMAQDYDADVTYEIKGKCPKDVSTVCISDMMTYNKDVINCVETNNGTFEIKGTGKKDAFLGISCSGRTGYITFINDGTPIKADLTKNEIKGSELNEKFNAYDKEINYIRQKIHDTDIYNKLYTEGKANGKSEEELAYFRQRLSSPRYSNLTLYQREQEIIKENPDNVIPAFFLPDAMVLYSIPDLKKLLSPEYAYANHPMIKEVNKYVVETEEKMSFIGKQFIDVEITGTDGKKHKLSEYCGKGNYVYIDFWASWCIPCCQEMPVVKANYEKYHPKGFDIVAISLDNDKETWKKYIEKLGMTWTNLSDLQGMNTEAALTYKVRYIPMSLLIDPQGKIIERDLRGDILTYKLKEIYGFRKRVMGNAALHDAVKTIRQGVFPYLRTMYAVVSEYY
;
A
#
# COMPACT_ATOMS: atom_id res chain seq x y z
N MET A 1 -68.53 -20.64 1.25
CA MET A 1 -67.76 -19.50 1.72
C MET A 1 -66.28 -19.71 1.39
N ARG A 2 -65.81 -19.16 0.28
CA ARG A 2 -64.37 -19.23 -0.11
C ARG A 2 -63.74 -17.90 0.30
N LYS A 3 -62.78 -17.95 1.23
CA LYS A 3 -61.95 -16.77 1.60
C LYS A 3 -60.81 -16.64 0.59
N SER A 4 -60.84 -15.58 -0.21
CA SER A 4 -59.74 -15.18 -1.07
C SER A 4 -58.65 -14.50 -0.22
N ILE A 5 -57.48 -15.09 -0.20
CA ILE A 5 -56.27 -14.47 0.37
C ILE A 5 -55.65 -13.61 -0.75
N ILE A 6 -55.72 -12.31 -0.60
CA ILE A 6 -54.99 -11.36 -1.48
C ILE A 6 -53.56 -11.32 -0.97
N THR A 7 -52.65 -11.92 -1.70
CA THR A 7 -51.20 -11.79 -1.48
C THR A 7 -50.76 -10.50 -2.13
N ALA A 8 -50.50 -9.48 -1.31
CA ALA A 8 -49.86 -8.26 -1.77
C ALA A 8 -48.40 -8.56 -2.05
N ILE A 9 -48.04 -8.64 -3.33
CA ILE A 9 -46.65 -8.65 -3.78
C ILE A 9 -46.15 -7.22 -3.63
N LEU A 10 -45.33 -6.97 -2.60
CA LEU A 10 -44.50 -5.77 -2.48
C LEU A 10 -43.39 -5.90 -3.53
N THR A 11 -43.63 -5.31 -4.69
CA THR A 11 -42.56 -5.05 -5.67
C THR A 11 -41.71 -3.93 -5.08
N LEU A 12 -40.59 -4.30 -4.43
CA LEU A 12 -39.52 -3.35 -4.20
C LEU A 12 -38.99 -2.96 -5.59
N CYS A 13 -39.45 -1.83 -6.11
CA CYS A 13 -38.73 -1.15 -7.18
C CYS A 13 -37.35 -0.75 -6.63
N SER A 14 -36.34 -1.53 -6.97
CA SER A 14 -34.96 -1.06 -6.91
C SER A 14 -34.86 0.10 -7.90
N LEU A 15 -35.01 1.32 -7.41
CA LEU A 15 -34.62 2.50 -8.18
C LEU A 15 -33.15 2.29 -8.55
N PRO A 16 -32.77 2.43 -9.83
CA PRO A 16 -31.37 2.41 -10.19
C PRO A 16 -30.70 3.53 -9.38
N PHE A 17 -29.68 3.16 -8.60
CA PHE A 17 -28.84 4.13 -7.92
C PHE A 17 -28.27 5.04 -9.03
N MET A 18 -28.78 6.28 -9.09
CA MET A 18 -28.29 7.25 -10.08
C MET A 18 -26.80 7.44 -9.80
N ALA A 19 -25.96 7.17 -10.80
CA ALA A 19 -24.54 7.40 -10.69
C ALA A 19 -24.31 8.83 -10.19
N GLN A 20 -23.60 8.97 -9.09
CA GLN A 20 -23.32 10.27 -8.49
C GLN A 20 -22.43 11.06 -9.46
N ASP A 21 -22.87 12.28 -9.81
CA ASP A 21 -22.15 13.14 -10.74
C ASP A 21 -21.09 13.93 -9.96
N TYR A 22 -19.89 13.37 -9.88
CA TYR A 22 -18.74 14.01 -9.25
C TYR A 22 -18.13 15.13 -10.12
N ASP A 23 -18.52 15.28 -11.38
CA ASP A 23 -18.07 16.36 -12.24
C ASP A 23 -18.90 17.63 -12.10
N ALA A 24 -20.05 17.54 -11.43
CA ALA A 24 -20.87 18.71 -11.14
C ALA A 24 -20.14 19.70 -10.23
N ASP A 25 -20.25 20.98 -10.56
CA ASP A 25 -19.74 22.06 -9.70
C ASP A 25 -20.79 22.46 -8.68
N VAL A 26 -20.38 22.52 -7.40
CA VAL A 26 -21.21 23.01 -6.29
C VAL A 26 -20.47 24.09 -5.52
N THR A 27 -21.26 25.03 -4.96
CA THR A 27 -20.71 26.13 -4.18
C THR A 27 -20.47 25.71 -2.74
N TYR A 28 -19.29 26.00 -2.20
CA TYR A 28 -19.04 25.94 -0.76
C TYR A 28 -19.17 27.34 -0.14
N GLU A 29 -19.67 27.38 1.08
CA GLU A 29 -19.72 28.56 1.93
C GLU A 29 -19.22 28.19 3.33
N ILE A 30 -18.15 28.84 3.79
CA ILE A 30 -17.50 28.54 5.05
C ILE A 30 -17.36 29.83 5.85
N LYS A 31 -17.93 29.86 7.06
CA LYS A 31 -17.69 30.89 8.06
C LYS A 31 -16.88 30.30 9.19
N GLY A 32 -15.82 30.97 9.62
CA GLY A 32 -14.94 30.32 10.56
C GLY A 32 -14.16 31.25 11.48
N LYS A 33 -13.46 30.56 12.40
CA LYS A 33 -12.49 31.17 13.32
C LYS A 33 -11.13 30.58 13.05
N CYS A 34 -10.11 31.41 13.15
CA CYS A 34 -8.70 31.03 13.08
C CYS A 34 -7.92 31.74 14.20
N PRO A 35 -6.67 31.36 14.48
CA PRO A 35 -5.81 32.12 15.38
C PRO A 35 -5.68 33.57 14.92
N LYS A 36 -5.63 34.53 15.88
CA LYS A 36 -5.64 35.97 15.59
C LYS A 36 -4.42 36.45 14.83
N ASP A 37 -3.32 35.74 14.89
CA ASP A 37 -2.07 36.00 14.19
C ASP A 37 -2.03 35.50 12.74
N VAL A 38 -3.08 34.81 12.30
CA VAL A 38 -3.23 34.34 10.91
C VAL A 38 -3.80 35.45 10.05
N SER A 39 -3.11 35.77 8.96
CA SER A 39 -3.51 36.82 8.01
C SER A 39 -4.42 36.30 6.89
N THR A 40 -4.26 35.02 6.51
CA THR A 40 -4.95 34.44 5.35
C THR A 40 -5.39 33.00 5.62
N VAL A 41 -6.59 32.65 5.18
CA VAL A 41 -7.09 31.29 5.15
C VAL A 41 -7.28 30.87 3.71
N CYS A 42 -6.81 29.69 3.34
CA CYS A 42 -6.88 29.15 1.98
C CYS A 42 -7.62 27.83 1.94
N ILE A 43 -8.25 27.58 0.79
CA ILE A 43 -8.84 26.28 0.41
C ILE A 43 -7.92 25.63 -0.61
N SER A 44 -7.62 24.37 -0.40
CA SER A 44 -6.83 23.53 -1.32
C SER A 44 -7.63 22.30 -1.75
N ASP A 45 -7.38 21.85 -2.97
CA ASP A 45 -7.90 20.58 -3.46
C ASP A 45 -7.03 19.43 -2.90
N MET A 46 -7.61 18.62 -2.03
CA MET A 46 -6.92 17.49 -1.40
C MET A 46 -6.84 16.25 -2.31
N MET A 47 -7.52 16.28 -3.46
CA MET A 47 -7.51 15.19 -4.44
C MET A 47 -6.35 15.30 -5.43
N THR A 48 -5.68 16.46 -5.51
CA THR A 48 -4.47 16.63 -6.32
C THR A 48 -3.20 16.28 -5.54
N TYR A 49 -2.20 15.74 -6.23
CA TYR A 49 -0.91 15.38 -5.62
C TYR A 49 -0.26 16.55 -4.88
N ASN A 50 -0.32 17.75 -5.48
CA ASN A 50 0.30 18.97 -4.93
C ASN A 50 -0.59 19.70 -3.92
N LYS A 51 -1.83 19.24 -3.68
CA LYS A 51 -2.83 19.94 -2.87
C LYS A 51 -2.99 21.39 -3.31
N ASP A 52 -3.33 21.58 -4.57
CA ASP A 52 -3.37 22.90 -5.21
C ASP A 52 -4.30 23.85 -4.49
N VAL A 53 -3.79 25.06 -4.21
CA VAL A 53 -4.59 26.14 -3.61
C VAL A 53 -5.56 26.68 -4.65
N ILE A 54 -6.85 26.63 -4.35
CA ILE A 54 -7.93 27.03 -5.26
C ILE A 54 -8.60 28.36 -4.86
N ASN A 55 -8.48 28.76 -3.60
CA ASN A 55 -9.08 30.01 -3.11
C ASN A 55 -8.42 30.49 -1.83
N CYS A 56 -8.33 31.79 -1.61
CA CYS A 56 -7.82 32.39 -0.37
C CYS A 56 -8.59 33.64 0.02
N VAL A 57 -8.70 33.91 1.33
CA VAL A 57 -9.29 35.15 1.86
C VAL A 57 -8.45 35.68 3.01
N GLU A 58 -8.44 37.01 3.17
CA GLU A 58 -7.88 37.66 4.35
C GLU A 58 -8.76 37.43 5.58
N THR A 59 -8.14 37.35 6.74
CA THR A 59 -8.86 37.21 8.01
C THR A 59 -9.11 38.57 8.66
N ASN A 60 -10.16 38.67 9.45
CA ASN A 60 -10.47 39.84 10.25
C ASN A 60 -10.54 39.47 11.73
N ASN A 61 -9.52 39.85 12.51
CA ASN A 61 -9.44 39.61 13.95
C ASN A 61 -9.74 38.12 14.34
N GLY A 62 -9.18 37.18 13.60
CA GLY A 62 -9.34 35.75 13.83
C GLY A 62 -10.67 35.16 13.35
N THR A 63 -11.37 35.86 12.44
CA THR A 63 -12.54 35.35 11.75
C THR A 63 -12.37 35.41 10.23
N PHE A 64 -13.05 34.55 9.50
CA PHE A 64 -13.04 34.53 8.04
C PHE A 64 -14.39 34.08 7.47
N GLU A 65 -14.67 34.49 6.26
CA GLU A 65 -15.74 33.96 5.43
C GLU A 65 -15.19 33.72 4.02
N ILE A 66 -15.33 32.49 3.53
CA ILE A 66 -14.86 32.11 2.22
C ILE A 66 -15.95 31.39 1.46
N LYS A 67 -16.18 31.81 0.22
CA LYS A 67 -17.13 31.19 -0.73
C LYS A 67 -16.40 30.91 -2.02
N GLY A 68 -16.76 29.81 -2.63
CA GLY A 68 -16.19 29.42 -3.92
C GLY A 68 -16.94 28.26 -4.51
N THR A 69 -16.44 27.78 -5.63
CA THR A 69 -16.99 26.63 -6.36
C THR A 69 -15.95 25.54 -6.43
N GLY A 70 -16.36 24.31 -6.25
CA GLY A 70 -15.52 23.13 -6.40
C GLY A 70 -16.37 21.95 -6.85
N LYS A 71 -15.72 20.83 -7.17
CA LYS A 71 -16.44 19.61 -7.55
C LYS A 71 -17.30 19.09 -6.40
N LYS A 72 -18.46 18.54 -6.75
CA LYS A 72 -19.36 17.91 -5.79
C LYS A 72 -18.64 16.74 -5.09
N ASP A 73 -18.81 16.69 -3.79
CA ASP A 73 -18.24 15.67 -2.91
C ASP A 73 -16.69 15.61 -2.93
N ALA A 74 -16.00 16.60 -3.53
CA ALA A 74 -14.57 16.73 -3.46
C ALA A 74 -14.09 16.90 -2.02
N PHE A 75 -12.96 16.30 -1.68
CA PHE A 75 -12.28 16.57 -0.41
C PHE A 75 -11.43 17.83 -0.56
N LEU A 76 -11.76 18.85 0.19
CA LEU A 76 -11.10 20.14 0.20
C LEU A 76 -10.47 20.41 1.57
N GLY A 77 -9.29 21.03 1.58
CA GLY A 77 -8.56 21.35 2.80
C GLY A 77 -8.64 22.84 3.15
N ILE A 78 -8.93 23.17 4.39
CA ILE A 78 -8.85 24.54 4.93
C ILE A 78 -7.52 24.67 5.66
N SER A 79 -6.68 25.63 5.28
CA SER A 79 -5.38 25.91 5.89
C SER A 79 -5.22 27.36 6.30
N CYS A 80 -4.32 27.59 7.25
CA CYS A 80 -3.90 28.91 7.71
C CYS A 80 -2.52 29.28 7.15
N SER A 81 -2.34 30.50 6.68
CA SER A 81 -1.01 30.99 6.29
C SER A 81 0.01 30.88 7.43
N GLY A 82 1.24 30.42 7.11
CA GLY A 82 2.32 30.25 8.08
C GLY A 82 2.15 29.09 9.06
N ARG A 83 1.14 28.22 8.88
CA ARG A 83 0.93 27.04 9.70
C ARG A 83 0.88 25.77 8.84
N THR A 84 1.29 24.66 9.42
CA THR A 84 1.18 23.34 8.78
C THR A 84 -0.14 22.68 9.12
N GLY A 85 -0.66 21.85 8.20
CA GLY A 85 -1.88 21.09 8.37
C GLY A 85 -3.11 21.70 7.72
N TYR A 86 -4.11 20.85 7.55
CA TYR A 86 -5.40 21.16 6.95
C TYR A 86 -6.50 20.61 7.83
N ILE A 87 -7.68 21.30 7.84
CA ILE A 87 -8.94 20.67 8.20
C ILE A 87 -9.62 20.28 6.90
N THR A 88 -9.78 19.00 6.68
CA THR A 88 -10.42 18.49 5.45
C THR A 88 -11.94 18.49 5.61
N PHE A 89 -12.65 18.89 4.55
CA PHE A 89 -14.10 18.82 4.45
C PHE A 89 -14.55 18.28 3.09
N ILE A 90 -15.77 17.79 3.04
CA ILE A 90 -16.42 17.30 1.83
C ILE A 90 -17.27 18.44 1.26
N ASN A 91 -17.09 18.78 -0.02
CA ASN A 91 -17.88 19.79 -0.70
C ASN A 91 -19.26 19.24 -1.10
N ASP A 92 -20.12 19.00 -0.13
CA ASP A 92 -21.51 18.51 -0.33
C ASP A 92 -22.51 19.62 -0.70
N GLY A 93 -22.03 20.87 -0.84
CA GLY A 93 -22.86 22.04 -1.12
C GLY A 93 -23.53 22.65 0.10
N THR A 94 -23.37 22.05 1.29
CA THR A 94 -23.95 22.55 2.53
C THR A 94 -23.05 23.61 3.17
N PRO A 95 -23.57 24.80 3.55
CA PRO A 95 -22.76 25.79 4.28
C PRO A 95 -22.26 25.24 5.62
N ILE A 96 -20.98 25.43 5.91
CA ILE A 96 -20.32 24.94 7.13
C ILE A 96 -19.74 26.06 7.98
N LYS A 97 -19.57 25.77 9.26
CA LYS A 97 -18.81 26.60 10.22
C LYS A 97 -17.55 25.85 10.59
N ALA A 98 -16.38 26.50 10.47
CA ALA A 98 -15.08 25.91 10.80
C ALA A 98 -14.42 26.66 11.95
N ASP A 99 -13.97 25.95 12.98
CA ASP A 99 -13.12 26.49 14.04
C ASP A 99 -11.72 25.87 13.89
N LEU A 100 -10.81 26.62 13.24
CA LEU A 100 -9.45 26.16 12.97
C LEU A 100 -8.57 26.12 14.23
N THR A 101 -9.03 26.74 15.33
CA THR A 101 -8.33 26.66 16.63
C THR A 101 -8.61 25.36 17.36
N LYS A 102 -9.72 24.70 17.05
CA LYS A 102 -10.21 23.46 17.70
C LYS A 102 -10.24 22.28 16.74
N ASN A 103 -9.92 22.52 15.48
CA ASN A 103 -10.08 21.52 14.42
C ASN A 103 -11.54 21.00 14.33
N GLU A 104 -12.54 21.90 14.29
CA GLU A 104 -13.96 21.54 14.30
C GLU A 104 -14.69 22.06 13.06
N ILE A 105 -15.58 21.21 12.52
CA ILE A 105 -16.54 21.54 11.46
C ILE A 105 -17.96 21.28 11.98
N LYS A 106 -18.88 22.19 11.68
CA LYS A 106 -20.30 22.14 12.03
C LYS A 106 -21.16 22.57 10.86
N GLY A 107 -22.42 22.11 10.80
CA GLY A 107 -23.45 22.56 9.87
C GLY A 107 -23.80 21.58 8.75
N SER A 108 -22.92 20.61 8.46
CA SER A 108 -23.20 19.48 7.58
C SER A 108 -23.02 18.19 8.38
N GLU A 109 -24.05 17.35 8.44
CA GLU A 109 -23.99 16.06 9.15
C GLU A 109 -22.88 15.17 8.58
N LEU A 110 -22.73 15.12 7.25
CA LEU A 110 -21.67 14.38 6.57
C LEU A 110 -20.30 14.89 6.99
N ASN A 111 -20.11 16.21 7.01
CA ASN A 111 -18.84 16.83 7.39
C ASN A 111 -18.53 16.70 8.89
N GLU A 112 -19.54 16.75 9.77
CA GLU A 112 -19.36 16.52 11.21
C GLU A 112 -18.88 15.08 11.45
N LYS A 113 -19.50 14.11 10.78
CA LYS A 113 -19.14 12.69 10.84
C LYS A 113 -17.72 12.44 10.30
N PHE A 114 -17.42 12.99 9.11
CA PHE A 114 -16.09 12.90 8.51
C PHE A 114 -15.00 13.52 9.41
N ASN A 115 -15.23 14.73 9.93
CA ASN A 115 -14.29 15.41 10.83
C ASN A 115 -14.01 14.62 12.13
N ALA A 116 -15.01 13.90 12.64
CA ALA A 116 -14.81 13.04 13.81
C ALA A 116 -13.87 11.88 13.47
N TYR A 117 -14.07 11.22 12.32
CA TYR A 117 -13.18 10.15 11.86
C TYR A 117 -11.76 10.64 11.54
N ASP A 118 -11.64 11.77 10.85
CA ASP A 118 -10.33 12.33 10.51
C ASP A 118 -9.52 12.69 11.77
N LYS A 119 -10.16 13.27 12.78
CA LYS A 119 -9.54 13.50 14.09
C LYS A 119 -9.09 12.21 14.77
N GLU A 120 -9.92 11.18 14.77
CA GLU A 120 -9.60 9.89 15.37
C GLU A 120 -8.40 9.24 14.66
N ILE A 121 -8.41 9.22 13.34
CA ILE A 121 -7.32 8.66 12.52
C ILE A 121 -6.03 9.45 12.72
N ASN A 122 -6.07 10.78 12.72
CA ASN A 122 -4.91 11.61 12.96
C ASN A 122 -4.37 11.45 14.38
N TYR A 123 -5.22 11.25 15.39
CA TYR A 123 -4.79 10.92 16.74
C TYR A 123 -4.04 9.57 16.77
N ILE A 124 -4.55 8.53 16.10
CA ILE A 124 -3.90 7.23 16.02
C ILE A 124 -2.54 7.35 15.31
N ARG A 125 -2.48 8.07 14.16
CA ARG A 125 -1.23 8.33 13.42
C ARG A 125 -0.19 9.03 14.30
N GLN A 126 -0.60 10.05 15.06
CA GLN A 126 0.29 10.74 15.99
C GLN A 126 0.83 9.81 17.08
N LYS A 127 -0.01 8.92 17.62
CA LYS A 127 0.42 7.95 18.65
C LYS A 127 1.41 6.91 18.10
N ILE A 128 1.22 6.48 16.85
CA ILE A 128 2.20 5.60 16.18
C ILE A 128 3.52 6.32 16.03
N HIS A 129 3.53 7.55 15.51
CA HIS A 129 4.72 8.37 15.34
C HIS A 129 5.46 8.62 16.67
N ASP A 130 4.73 9.00 17.73
CA ASP A 130 5.30 9.18 19.07
C ASP A 130 5.98 7.89 19.57
N THR A 131 5.34 6.73 19.34
CA THR A 131 5.88 5.43 19.74
C THR A 131 7.19 5.11 19.01
N ASP A 132 7.26 5.39 17.71
CA ASP A 132 8.47 5.17 16.91
C ASP A 132 9.63 6.05 17.37
N ILE A 133 9.36 7.33 17.67
CA ILE A 133 10.35 8.24 18.28
C ILE A 133 10.85 7.71 19.61
N TYR A 134 9.95 7.29 20.52
CA TYR A 134 10.36 6.76 21.82
C TYR A 134 11.15 5.46 21.70
N ASN A 135 10.80 4.57 20.75
CA ASN A 135 11.58 3.37 20.44
C ASN A 135 13.00 3.71 20.00
N LYS A 136 13.15 4.69 19.09
CA LYS A 136 14.44 5.16 18.61
C LYS A 136 15.27 5.73 19.75
N LEU A 137 14.73 6.66 20.52
CA LEU A 137 15.42 7.30 21.66
C LEU A 137 15.83 6.29 22.76
N TYR A 138 14.98 5.29 23.02
CA TYR A 138 15.30 4.21 23.96
C TYR A 138 16.48 3.36 23.44
N THR A 139 16.43 2.96 22.17
CA THR A 139 17.46 2.12 21.54
C THR A 139 18.80 2.85 21.46
N GLU A 140 18.81 4.10 21.01
CA GLU A 140 20.00 4.94 20.97
C GLU A 140 20.56 5.23 22.36
N GLY A 141 19.69 5.53 23.33
CA GLY A 141 20.09 5.74 24.71
C GLY A 141 20.77 4.51 25.31
N LYS A 142 20.23 3.31 25.05
CA LYS A 142 20.82 2.05 25.49
C LYS A 142 22.18 1.80 24.83
N ALA A 143 22.31 2.05 23.54
CA ALA A 143 23.56 1.90 22.79
C ALA A 143 24.64 2.88 23.30
N ASN A 144 24.25 4.08 23.75
CA ASN A 144 25.12 5.11 24.29
C ASN A 144 25.37 4.97 25.80
N GLY A 145 24.98 3.86 26.42
CA GLY A 145 25.28 3.54 27.82
C GLY A 145 24.47 4.35 28.85
N LYS A 146 23.31 4.90 28.49
CA LYS A 146 22.41 5.55 29.45
C LYS A 146 21.96 4.56 30.52
N SER A 147 21.84 5.07 31.76
CA SER A 147 21.35 4.29 32.90
C SER A 147 19.90 3.85 32.73
N GLU A 148 19.50 2.81 33.47
CA GLU A 148 18.12 2.35 33.52
C GLU A 148 17.13 3.43 34.00
N GLU A 149 17.59 4.34 34.88
CA GLU A 149 16.83 5.46 35.38
C GLU A 149 16.57 6.50 34.30
N GLU A 150 17.57 6.83 33.48
CA GLU A 150 17.43 7.73 32.31
C GLU A 150 16.54 7.12 31.23
N LEU A 151 16.54 5.81 31.09
CA LEU A 151 15.71 5.08 30.11
C LEU A 151 14.28 4.84 30.61
N ALA A 152 14.02 4.94 31.92
CA ALA A 152 12.70 4.68 32.51
C ALA A 152 11.59 5.54 31.92
N TYR A 153 11.88 6.81 31.59
CA TYR A 153 10.93 7.71 30.93
C TYR A 153 10.46 7.18 29.57
N PHE A 154 11.38 6.70 28.75
CA PHE A 154 11.04 6.15 27.43
C PHE A 154 10.30 4.81 27.59
N ARG A 155 10.75 3.95 28.51
CA ARG A 155 10.12 2.66 28.79
C ARG A 155 8.67 2.81 29.25
N GLN A 156 8.39 3.78 30.14
CA GLN A 156 7.03 4.07 30.59
C GLN A 156 6.13 4.47 29.42
N ARG A 157 6.62 5.30 28.48
CA ARG A 157 5.88 5.71 27.29
C ARG A 157 5.64 4.56 26.31
N LEU A 158 6.59 3.65 26.19
CA LEU A 158 6.47 2.43 25.37
C LEU A 158 5.53 1.38 25.99
N SER A 159 5.23 1.44 27.30
CA SER A 159 4.30 0.54 27.97
C SER A 159 2.83 0.97 27.84
N SER A 160 2.55 2.18 27.34
CA SER A 160 1.18 2.63 27.04
C SER A 160 0.55 1.78 25.93
N PRO A 161 -0.80 1.75 25.80
CA PRO A 161 -1.46 1.00 24.74
C PRO A 161 -0.80 1.30 23.40
N ARG A 162 -0.26 0.26 22.76
CA ARG A 162 0.48 0.40 21.50
C ARG A 162 -0.50 0.57 20.36
N TYR A 163 -0.59 1.77 19.84
CA TYR A 163 -1.13 1.97 18.52
C TYR A 163 -0.12 1.43 17.51
N SER A 164 -0.59 0.66 16.55
CA SER A 164 0.21 0.10 15.47
C SER A 164 -0.43 0.48 14.13
N ASN A 165 0.33 0.36 13.06
CA ASN A 165 -0.24 0.50 11.73
C ASN A 165 -1.43 -0.46 11.53
N LEU A 166 -1.38 -1.66 12.11
CA LEU A 166 -2.52 -2.59 12.07
C LEU A 166 -3.76 -2.00 12.75
N THR A 167 -3.62 -1.34 13.90
CA THR A 167 -4.73 -0.66 14.60
C THR A 167 -5.32 0.45 13.73
N LEU A 168 -4.45 1.27 13.10
CA LEU A 168 -4.86 2.32 12.18
C LEU A 168 -5.71 1.75 11.04
N TYR A 169 -5.19 0.77 10.35
CA TYR A 169 -5.86 0.16 9.20
C TYR A 169 -7.15 -0.58 9.57
N GLN A 170 -7.19 -1.25 10.74
CA GLN A 170 -8.44 -1.87 11.23
C GLN A 170 -9.52 -0.81 11.42
N ARG A 171 -9.15 0.35 11.98
CA ARG A 171 -10.11 1.44 12.17
C ARG A 171 -10.58 2.05 10.85
N GLU A 172 -9.67 2.24 9.88
CA GLU A 172 -10.03 2.68 8.53
C GLU A 172 -11.00 1.70 7.85
N GLN A 173 -10.77 0.39 7.99
CA GLN A 173 -11.70 -0.64 7.49
C GLN A 173 -13.09 -0.58 8.15
N GLU A 174 -13.16 -0.29 9.45
CA GLU A 174 -14.44 -0.10 10.15
C GLU A 174 -15.18 1.13 9.61
N ILE A 175 -14.47 2.26 9.45
CA ILE A 175 -15.03 3.50 8.88
C ILE A 175 -15.61 3.24 7.48
N ILE A 176 -14.91 2.50 6.63
CA ILE A 176 -15.37 2.12 5.30
C ILE A 176 -16.68 1.31 5.38
N LYS A 177 -16.76 0.34 6.27
CA LYS A 177 -17.96 -0.50 6.48
C LYS A 177 -19.15 0.26 7.08
N GLU A 178 -18.88 1.27 7.90
CA GLU A 178 -19.91 2.12 8.55
C GLU A 178 -20.53 3.14 7.59
N ASN A 179 -19.97 3.31 6.38
CA ASN A 179 -20.34 4.39 5.45
C ASN A 179 -20.56 3.90 4.00
N PRO A 180 -21.41 2.89 3.76
CA PRO A 180 -21.59 2.32 2.42
C PRO A 180 -22.32 3.26 1.45
N ASP A 181 -23.09 4.23 1.98
CA ASP A 181 -24.05 5.08 1.30
C ASP A 181 -23.60 6.55 1.12
N ASN A 182 -22.32 6.84 1.44
CA ASN A 182 -21.75 8.18 1.30
C ASN A 182 -20.29 8.12 0.81
N VAL A 183 -19.66 9.29 0.64
CA VAL A 183 -18.33 9.39 0.01
C VAL A 183 -17.16 9.28 1.00
N ILE A 184 -17.40 9.19 2.30
CA ILE A 184 -16.35 9.07 3.32
C ILE A 184 -15.32 7.95 3.00
N PRO A 185 -15.75 6.75 2.57
CA PRO A 185 -14.81 5.69 2.22
C PRO A 185 -13.81 6.04 1.12
N ALA A 186 -14.15 6.96 0.20
CA ALA A 186 -13.23 7.37 -0.85
C ALA A 186 -11.96 8.03 -0.31
N PHE A 187 -12.02 8.63 0.89
CA PHE A 187 -10.86 9.22 1.55
C PHE A 187 -9.95 8.18 2.22
N PHE A 188 -10.53 7.16 2.85
CA PHE A 188 -9.79 6.19 3.65
C PHE A 188 -9.39 4.92 2.88
N LEU A 189 -10.17 4.51 1.87
CA LEU A 189 -9.91 3.27 1.14
C LEU A 189 -8.56 3.22 0.41
N PRO A 190 -8.03 4.32 -0.19
CA PRO A 190 -6.70 4.31 -0.78
C PRO A 190 -5.59 3.93 0.21
N ASP A 191 -5.64 4.41 1.44
CA ASP A 191 -4.66 4.09 2.48
C ASP A 191 -4.83 2.65 2.98
N ALA A 192 -6.08 2.18 3.12
CA ALA A 192 -6.42 0.86 3.64
C ALA A 192 -6.36 -0.27 2.59
N MET A 193 -6.29 0.04 1.28
CA MET A 193 -6.47 -0.95 0.18
C MET A 193 -5.53 -2.15 0.26
N VAL A 194 -4.30 -1.95 0.73
CA VAL A 194 -3.27 -3.00 0.80
C VAL A 194 -3.59 -4.11 1.80
N LEU A 195 -4.53 -3.89 2.70
CA LEU A 195 -4.96 -4.86 3.72
C LEU A 195 -6.11 -5.74 3.25
N TYR A 196 -6.76 -5.37 2.16
CA TYR A 196 -7.85 -6.16 1.60
C TYR A 196 -7.32 -7.21 0.62
N SER A 197 -7.99 -8.34 0.57
CA SER A 197 -7.83 -9.25 -0.56
C SER A 197 -8.40 -8.61 -1.83
N ILE A 198 -7.85 -8.98 -3.00
CA ILE A 198 -8.38 -8.47 -4.28
C ILE A 198 -9.89 -8.77 -4.45
N PRO A 199 -10.41 -9.97 -4.11
CA PRO A 199 -11.85 -10.22 -4.14
C PRO A 199 -12.65 -9.28 -3.23
N ASP A 200 -12.14 -8.93 -2.05
CA ASP A 200 -12.84 -8.02 -1.14
C ASP A 200 -12.77 -6.56 -1.61
N LEU A 201 -11.63 -6.12 -2.15
CA LEU A 201 -11.56 -4.81 -2.82
C LEU A 201 -12.56 -4.70 -3.96
N LYS A 202 -12.68 -5.72 -4.80
CA LYS A 202 -13.66 -5.72 -5.91
C LYS A 202 -15.09 -5.63 -5.41
N LYS A 203 -15.42 -6.21 -4.25
CA LYS A 203 -16.73 -6.01 -3.62
C LYS A 203 -16.92 -4.55 -3.18
N LEU A 204 -15.91 -3.97 -2.52
CA LEU A 204 -15.93 -2.56 -2.07
C LEU A 204 -15.96 -1.56 -3.24
N LEU A 205 -15.57 -1.98 -4.43
CA LEU A 205 -15.62 -1.18 -5.65
C LEU A 205 -16.89 -1.43 -6.47
N SER A 206 -17.87 -2.18 -5.91
CA SER A 206 -19.16 -2.41 -6.56
C SER A 206 -19.88 -1.09 -6.81
N PRO A 207 -20.48 -0.89 -8.01
CA PRO A 207 -21.21 0.33 -8.35
C PRO A 207 -22.40 0.66 -7.43
N GLU A 208 -22.80 -0.25 -6.55
CA GLU A 208 -23.84 -0.04 -5.55
C GLU A 208 -23.42 0.93 -4.42
N TYR A 209 -22.09 1.11 -4.22
CA TYR A 209 -21.60 2.03 -3.21
C TYR A 209 -21.49 3.46 -3.75
N ALA A 210 -21.92 4.43 -2.94
CA ALA A 210 -21.91 5.84 -3.32
C ALA A 210 -20.53 6.37 -3.72
N TYR A 211 -19.47 5.84 -3.13
CA TYR A 211 -18.08 6.27 -3.38
C TYR A 211 -17.39 5.55 -4.53
N ALA A 212 -17.97 4.49 -5.12
CA ALA A 212 -17.28 3.59 -6.04
C ALA A 212 -16.69 4.30 -7.28
N ASN A 213 -17.36 5.36 -7.76
CA ASN A 213 -16.92 6.17 -8.90
C ASN A 213 -16.23 7.47 -8.51
N HIS A 214 -15.96 7.69 -7.21
CA HIS A 214 -15.28 8.89 -6.75
C HIS A 214 -13.84 8.97 -7.32
N PRO A 215 -13.34 10.17 -7.73
CA PRO A 215 -12.02 10.32 -8.35
C PRO A 215 -10.87 9.71 -7.53
N MET A 216 -10.90 9.78 -6.20
CA MET A 216 -9.89 9.18 -5.33
C MET A 216 -9.83 7.63 -5.40
N ILE A 217 -10.89 6.99 -5.87
CA ILE A 217 -10.93 5.53 -6.03
C ILE A 217 -10.15 5.04 -7.27
N LYS A 218 -9.75 5.95 -8.17
CA LYS A 218 -8.97 5.58 -9.37
C LYS A 218 -7.69 4.81 -9.02
N GLU A 219 -6.98 5.21 -7.97
CA GLU A 219 -5.76 4.52 -7.54
C GLU A 219 -6.05 3.13 -6.97
N VAL A 220 -7.18 2.96 -6.28
CA VAL A 220 -7.63 1.64 -5.79
C VAL A 220 -7.96 0.72 -6.97
N ASN A 221 -8.68 1.22 -7.98
CA ASN A 221 -8.96 0.45 -9.20
C ASN A 221 -7.68 0.05 -9.93
N LYS A 222 -6.74 0.97 -10.08
CA LYS A 222 -5.43 0.71 -10.68
C LYS A 222 -4.67 -0.36 -9.91
N TYR A 223 -4.63 -0.26 -8.57
CA TYR A 223 -4.00 -1.26 -7.70
C TYR A 223 -4.61 -2.65 -7.89
N VAL A 224 -5.95 -2.75 -7.98
CA VAL A 224 -6.65 -4.03 -8.22
C VAL A 224 -6.21 -4.62 -9.55
N VAL A 225 -6.29 -3.84 -10.65
CA VAL A 225 -5.90 -4.31 -12.00
C VAL A 225 -4.44 -4.76 -12.04
N GLU A 226 -3.53 -3.95 -11.51
CA GLU A 226 -2.11 -4.27 -11.50
C GLU A 226 -1.79 -5.52 -10.66
N THR A 227 -2.50 -5.68 -9.53
CA THR A 227 -2.31 -6.86 -8.67
C THR A 227 -2.89 -8.12 -9.32
N GLU A 228 -4.05 -8.04 -9.95
CA GLU A 228 -4.60 -9.16 -10.73
C GLU A 228 -3.66 -9.56 -11.88
N GLU A 229 -3.09 -8.60 -12.60
CA GLU A 229 -2.09 -8.88 -13.64
C GLU A 229 -0.89 -9.63 -13.08
N LYS A 230 -0.33 -9.17 -11.94
CA LYS A 230 0.80 -9.82 -11.27
C LYS A 230 0.43 -11.23 -10.83
N MET A 231 -0.72 -11.39 -10.19
CA MET A 231 -1.21 -12.69 -9.70
C MET A 231 -1.55 -13.64 -10.84
N SER A 232 -1.85 -13.12 -12.04
CA SER A 232 -2.21 -13.94 -13.20
C SER A 232 -1.09 -14.88 -13.67
N PHE A 233 0.16 -14.64 -13.26
CA PHE A 233 1.29 -15.52 -13.56
C PHE A 233 1.36 -16.73 -12.62
N ILE A 234 0.82 -16.61 -11.40
CA ILE A 234 0.91 -17.69 -10.39
C ILE A 234 0.13 -18.93 -10.86
N GLY A 235 0.77 -20.07 -10.76
CA GLY A 235 0.22 -21.37 -11.19
C GLY A 235 0.40 -21.68 -12.68
N LYS A 236 0.85 -20.71 -13.49
CA LYS A 236 1.15 -20.93 -14.92
C LYS A 236 2.59 -21.39 -15.13
N GLN A 237 2.82 -22.01 -16.27
CA GLN A 237 4.19 -22.29 -16.74
C GLN A 237 4.95 -20.97 -16.96
N PHE A 238 6.25 -20.99 -16.69
CA PHE A 238 7.12 -19.87 -17.05
C PHE A 238 7.08 -19.65 -18.58
N ILE A 239 7.31 -18.42 -18.99
CA ILE A 239 7.40 -18.06 -20.41
C ILE A 239 8.87 -18.05 -20.77
N ASP A 240 9.25 -18.82 -21.78
CA ASP A 240 10.61 -18.89 -22.23
C ASP A 240 11.02 -17.58 -22.93
N VAL A 241 12.13 -17.01 -22.52
CA VAL A 241 12.73 -15.81 -23.09
C VAL A 241 14.22 -16.05 -23.30
N GLU A 242 14.81 -15.39 -24.30
CA GLU A 242 16.22 -15.51 -24.64
C GLU A 242 16.98 -14.25 -24.23
N ILE A 243 18.01 -14.41 -23.39
CA ILE A 243 18.78 -13.31 -22.82
C ILE A 243 20.26 -13.61 -22.94
N THR A 244 21.09 -12.58 -23.12
CA THR A 244 22.55 -12.75 -23.24
C THR A 244 23.20 -12.96 -21.87
N GLY A 245 24.10 -13.92 -21.75
CA GLY A 245 24.87 -14.19 -20.54
C GLY A 245 26.15 -13.34 -20.42
N THR A 246 26.82 -13.45 -19.28
CA THR A 246 28.14 -12.81 -19.05
C THR A 246 29.21 -13.33 -20.00
N ASP A 247 29.04 -14.55 -20.54
CA ASP A 247 29.87 -15.18 -21.55
C ASP A 247 29.65 -14.63 -22.97
N GLY A 248 28.65 -13.77 -23.16
CA GLY A 248 28.26 -13.19 -24.43
C GLY A 248 27.41 -14.11 -25.31
N LYS A 249 26.99 -15.26 -24.81
CA LYS A 249 26.10 -16.19 -25.52
C LYS A 249 24.63 -15.94 -25.14
N LYS A 250 23.76 -16.39 -26.03
CA LYS A 250 22.31 -16.39 -25.79
C LYS A 250 21.93 -17.61 -24.96
N HIS A 251 21.13 -17.37 -23.92
CA HIS A 251 20.58 -18.36 -23.00
C HIS A 251 19.06 -18.24 -22.93
N LYS A 252 18.40 -19.37 -22.84
CA LYS A 252 16.94 -19.44 -22.65
C LYS A 252 16.61 -19.79 -21.21
N LEU A 253 15.53 -19.24 -20.66
CA LEU A 253 15.09 -19.62 -19.32
C LEU A 253 14.79 -21.13 -19.20
N SER A 254 14.39 -21.77 -20.30
CA SER A 254 14.20 -23.22 -20.38
C SER A 254 15.48 -24.03 -20.14
N GLU A 255 16.67 -23.45 -20.20
CA GLU A 255 17.91 -24.12 -19.81
C GLU A 255 17.99 -24.32 -18.29
N TYR A 256 17.34 -23.48 -17.51
CA TYR A 256 17.39 -23.45 -16.04
C TYR A 256 16.09 -23.89 -15.39
N CYS A 257 14.93 -23.49 -15.91
CA CYS A 257 13.63 -23.74 -15.34
C CYS A 257 13.01 -25.07 -15.80
N GLY A 258 12.22 -25.72 -14.93
CA GLY A 258 11.55 -26.99 -15.27
C GLY A 258 12.50 -28.19 -15.38
N LYS A 259 13.67 -28.14 -14.77
CA LYS A 259 14.72 -29.20 -14.79
C LYS A 259 14.81 -29.99 -13.48
N GLY A 260 13.79 -29.91 -12.64
CA GLY A 260 13.77 -30.64 -11.36
C GLY A 260 14.22 -29.81 -10.16
N ASN A 261 14.70 -28.58 -10.37
CA ASN A 261 15.11 -27.63 -9.33
C ASN A 261 14.06 -26.52 -9.16
N TYR A 262 14.03 -25.92 -7.97
CA TYR A 262 13.39 -24.63 -7.77
C TYR A 262 14.32 -23.55 -8.29
N VAL A 263 13.80 -22.61 -9.09
CA VAL A 263 14.56 -21.52 -9.67
C VAL A 263 13.99 -20.17 -9.22
N TYR A 264 14.85 -19.35 -8.65
CA TYR A 264 14.53 -17.97 -8.30
C TYR A 264 15.01 -17.05 -9.42
N ILE A 265 14.09 -16.47 -10.17
CA ILE A 265 14.39 -15.45 -11.17
C ILE A 265 14.38 -14.11 -10.45
N ASP A 266 15.52 -13.40 -10.47
CA ASP A 266 15.70 -12.11 -9.79
C ASP A 266 15.94 -11.01 -10.81
N PHE A 267 15.02 -10.04 -10.88
CA PHE A 267 15.16 -8.83 -11.70
C PHE A 267 15.78 -7.73 -10.84
N TRP A 268 16.97 -7.28 -11.23
CA TRP A 268 17.77 -6.34 -10.47
C TRP A 268 18.55 -5.38 -11.38
N ALA A 269 19.27 -4.42 -10.80
CA ALA A 269 20.27 -3.62 -11.51
C ALA A 269 21.32 -3.08 -10.54
N SER A 270 22.49 -2.71 -11.08
CA SER A 270 23.59 -2.12 -10.29
C SER A 270 23.22 -0.78 -9.66
N TRP A 271 22.36 -0.01 -10.29
CA TRP A 271 21.82 1.28 -9.80
C TRP A 271 20.64 1.13 -8.83
N CYS A 272 20.10 -0.07 -8.68
CA CYS A 272 19.00 -0.35 -7.76
C CYS A 272 19.54 -0.57 -6.34
N ILE A 273 19.54 0.48 -5.52
CA ILE A 273 20.04 0.40 -4.14
C ILE A 273 19.34 -0.69 -3.32
N PRO A 274 17.99 -0.79 -3.31
CA PRO A 274 17.31 -1.86 -2.58
C PRO A 274 17.70 -3.26 -3.04
N CYS A 275 17.90 -3.47 -4.37
CA CYS A 275 18.34 -4.74 -4.92
C CYS A 275 19.72 -5.13 -4.36
N CYS A 276 20.67 -4.19 -4.36
CA CYS A 276 22.01 -4.42 -3.83
C CYS A 276 22.02 -4.71 -2.33
N GLN A 277 21.15 -4.05 -1.56
CA GLN A 277 21.01 -4.26 -0.12
C GLN A 277 20.44 -5.64 0.22
N GLU A 278 19.60 -6.20 -0.62
CA GLU A 278 18.99 -7.52 -0.44
C GLU A 278 19.94 -8.68 -0.76
N MET A 279 20.95 -8.42 -1.60
CA MET A 279 21.85 -9.45 -2.15
C MET A 279 22.53 -10.34 -1.10
N PRO A 280 22.97 -9.85 0.09
CA PRO A 280 23.50 -10.72 1.14
C PRO A 280 22.52 -11.80 1.60
N VAL A 281 21.23 -11.50 1.69
CA VAL A 281 20.18 -12.46 2.07
C VAL A 281 19.95 -13.46 0.95
N VAL A 282 19.92 -13.00 -0.30
CA VAL A 282 19.78 -13.86 -1.49
C VAL A 282 20.95 -14.84 -1.55
N LYS A 283 22.19 -14.37 -1.35
CA LYS A 283 23.40 -15.17 -1.33
C LYS A 283 23.38 -16.23 -0.22
N ALA A 284 23.02 -15.86 1.00
CA ALA A 284 22.93 -16.81 2.11
C ALA A 284 21.90 -17.92 1.85
N ASN A 285 20.79 -17.60 1.19
CA ASN A 285 19.79 -18.56 0.76
C ASN A 285 20.33 -19.46 -0.36
N TYR A 286 21.05 -18.90 -1.34
CA TYR A 286 21.69 -19.68 -2.40
C TYR A 286 22.67 -20.70 -1.82
N GLU A 287 23.64 -20.27 -1.03
CA GLU A 287 24.64 -21.13 -0.39
C GLU A 287 24.01 -22.28 0.41
N LYS A 288 22.92 -21.99 1.13
CA LYS A 288 22.23 -22.97 1.97
C LYS A 288 21.39 -23.99 1.21
N TYR A 289 20.71 -23.55 0.13
CA TYR A 289 19.71 -24.37 -0.54
C TYR A 289 20.11 -24.85 -1.93
N HIS A 290 21.15 -24.29 -2.55
CA HIS A 290 21.68 -24.77 -3.84
C HIS A 290 22.05 -26.26 -3.83
N PRO A 291 22.73 -26.80 -2.80
CA PRO A 291 23.02 -28.23 -2.72
C PRO A 291 21.75 -29.11 -2.58
N LYS A 292 20.59 -28.49 -2.37
CA LYS A 292 19.29 -29.17 -2.20
C LYS A 292 18.36 -29.02 -3.41
N GLY A 293 18.84 -28.42 -4.50
CA GLY A 293 18.07 -28.21 -5.72
C GLY A 293 17.38 -26.85 -5.80
N PHE A 294 18.01 -25.80 -5.25
CA PHE A 294 17.61 -24.41 -5.45
C PHE A 294 18.62 -23.72 -6.35
N ASP A 295 18.15 -22.99 -7.34
CA ASP A 295 19.01 -22.22 -8.23
C ASP A 295 18.52 -20.78 -8.39
N ILE A 296 19.39 -19.91 -8.92
CA ILE A 296 19.10 -18.49 -9.17
C ILE A 296 19.48 -18.14 -10.61
N VAL A 297 18.59 -17.42 -11.28
CA VAL A 297 18.85 -16.73 -12.56
C VAL A 297 18.59 -15.25 -12.34
N ALA A 298 19.67 -14.47 -12.24
CA ALA A 298 19.57 -13.02 -12.08
C ALA A 298 19.53 -12.34 -13.46
N ILE A 299 18.50 -11.57 -13.71
CA ILE A 299 18.29 -10.81 -14.94
C ILE A 299 18.51 -9.34 -14.63
N SER A 300 19.61 -8.79 -15.15
CA SER A 300 19.94 -7.37 -14.92
C SER A 300 19.24 -6.46 -15.92
N LEU A 301 18.73 -5.34 -15.38
CA LEU A 301 18.16 -4.22 -16.13
C LEU A 301 19.18 -3.07 -16.26
N ASP A 302 20.46 -3.38 -16.28
CA ASP A 302 21.52 -2.43 -16.58
C ASP A 302 21.59 -2.12 -18.08
N ASN A 303 22.07 -0.93 -18.41
CA ASN A 303 22.38 -0.51 -19.80
C ASN A 303 23.88 -0.49 -20.07
N ASP A 304 24.71 -0.65 -19.01
CA ASP A 304 26.17 -0.63 -19.11
C ASP A 304 26.77 -1.94 -18.65
N LYS A 305 27.49 -2.58 -19.57
CA LYS A 305 28.07 -3.93 -19.37
C LYS A 305 29.17 -3.96 -18.29
N GLU A 306 29.99 -2.92 -18.26
CA GLU A 306 31.13 -2.88 -17.34
C GLU A 306 30.66 -2.68 -15.90
N THR A 307 29.72 -1.76 -15.70
CA THR A 307 29.09 -1.53 -14.40
C THR A 307 28.36 -2.78 -13.93
N TRP A 308 27.57 -3.43 -14.79
CA TRP A 308 26.89 -4.68 -14.48
C TRP A 308 27.87 -5.77 -13.99
N LYS A 309 28.93 -6.06 -14.76
CA LYS A 309 29.95 -7.06 -14.39
C LYS A 309 30.66 -6.72 -13.09
N LYS A 310 31.05 -5.46 -12.91
CA LYS A 310 31.65 -4.96 -11.67
C LYS A 310 30.77 -5.22 -10.44
N TYR A 311 29.47 -5.03 -10.58
CA TYR A 311 28.54 -5.27 -9.45
C TYR A 311 28.30 -6.76 -9.19
N ILE A 312 28.28 -7.63 -10.21
CA ILE A 312 28.27 -9.09 -10.03
C ILE A 312 29.45 -9.53 -9.14
N GLU A 313 30.66 -9.07 -9.48
CA GLU A 313 31.85 -9.37 -8.69
C GLU A 313 31.77 -8.78 -7.27
N LYS A 314 31.45 -7.50 -7.16
CA LYS A 314 31.33 -6.80 -5.87
C LYS A 314 30.34 -7.46 -4.93
N LEU A 315 29.21 -7.93 -5.44
CA LEU A 315 28.14 -8.57 -4.66
C LEU A 315 28.37 -10.08 -4.47
N GLY A 316 29.38 -10.65 -5.17
CA GLY A 316 29.72 -12.06 -5.08
C GLY A 316 28.62 -12.98 -5.62
N MET A 317 28.00 -12.59 -6.72
CA MET A 317 26.92 -13.33 -7.37
C MET A 317 27.49 -14.48 -8.20
N THR A 318 27.52 -15.68 -7.63
CA THR A 318 28.12 -16.87 -8.25
C THR A 318 27.17 -17.71 -9.10
N TRP A 319 25.91 -17.36 -9.13
CA TRP A 319 24.86 -17.98 -9.93
C TRP A 319 24.77 -17.39 -11.34
N THR A 320 23.84 -17.89 -12.14
CA THR A 320 23.61 -17.42 -13.52
C THR A 320 23.20 -15.95 -13.54
N ASN A 321 23.95 -15.15 -14.31
CA ASN A 321 23.69 -13.72 -14.51
C ASN A 321 23.51 -13.41 -16.00
N LEU A 322 22.33 -12.86 -16.36
CA LEU A 322 21.92 -12.56 -17.72
C LEU A 322 21.57 -11.08 -17.87
N SER A 323 21.87 -10.49 -19.02
CA SER A 323 21.43 -9.13 -19.39
C SER A 323 21.58 -8.91 -20.88
N ASP A 324 20.58 -8.34 -21.53
CA ASP A 324 20.67 -7.86 -22.91
C ASP A 324 21.03 -6.36 -22.98
N LEU A 325 21.26 -5.73 -21.84
CA LEU A 325 21.61 -4.32 -21.66
C LEU A 325 20.56 -3.33 -22.22
N GLN A 326 19.29 -3.75 -22.25
CA GLN A 326 18.17 -2.93 -22.69
C GLN A 326 17.38 -2.27 -21.56
N GLY A 327 17.85 -2.38 -20.32
CA GLY A 327 17.18 -1.83 -19.14
C GLY A 327 15.79 -2.39 -18.97
N MET A 328 14.82 -1.54 -18.70
CA MET A 328 13.39 -1.91 -18.55
C MET A 328 12.74 -2.41 -19.86
N ASN A 329 13.40 -2.22 -21.02
CA ASN A 329 12.90 -2.66 -22.31
C ASN A 329 13.38 -4.07 -22.68
N THR A 330 14.09 -4.78 -21.79
CA THR A 330 14.48 -6.19 -22.01
C THR A 330 13.23 -7.05 -22.25
N GLU A 331 13.34 -8.02 -23.16
CA GLU A 331 12.25 -8.96 -23.47
C GLU A 331 11.71 -9.64 -22.20
N ALA A 332 12.59 -10.01 -21.28
CA ALA A 332 12.20 -10.62 -20.03
C ALA A 332 11.34 -9.68 -19.13
N ALA A 333 11.74 -8.40 -19.01
CA ALA A 333 10.98 -7.44 -18.23
C ALA A 333 9.59 -7.17 -18.83
N LEU A 334 9.52 -7.02 -20.14
CA LEU A 334 8.25 -6.82 -20.86
C LEU A 334 7.34 -8.05 -20.74
N THR A 335 7.87 -9.25 -20.97
CA THR A 335 7.14 -10.52 -20.89
C THR A 335 6.52 -10.74 -19.52
N TYR A 336 7.30 -10.53 -18.45
CA TYR A 336 6.87 -10.74 -17.08
C TYR A 336 6.24 -9.49 -16.43
N LYS A 337 6.00 -8.42 -17.23
CA LYS A 337 5.40 -7.15 -16.78
C LYS A 337 6.11 -6.58 -15.55
N VAL A 338 7.44 -6.53 -15.63
CA VAL A 338 8.30 -5.91 -14.61
C VAL A 338 8.18 -4.40 -14.76
N ARG A 339 7.58 -3.72 -13.80
CA ARG A 339 7.38 -2.26 -13.80
C ARG A 339 8.31 -1.54 -12.82
N TYR A 340 8.89 -2.28 -11.88
CA TYR A 340 9.83 -1.81 -10.86
C TYR A 340 10.74 -2.95 -10.42
N ILE A 341 11.88 -2.61 -9.86
CA ILE A 341 12.82 -3.54 -9.23
C ILE A 341 13.16 -3.09 -7.80
N PRO A 342 13.50 -4.02 -6.92
CA PRO A 342 13.69 -5.45 -7.13
C PRO A 342 12.35 -6.18 -7.35
N MET A 343 12.32 -7.17 -8.24
CA MET A 343 11.18 -8.04 -8.52
C MET A 343 11.67 -9.47 -8.73
N SER A 344 10.91 -10.45 -8.29
CA SER A 344 11.30 -11.84 -8.40
C SER A 344 10.16 -12.78 -8.77
N LEU A 345 10.52 -13.95 -9.32
CA LEU A 345 9.63 -15.08 -9.53
C LEU A 345 10.27 -16.33 -8.91
N LEU A 346 9.47 -17.17 -8.26
CA LEU A 346 9.90 -18.49 -7.84
C LEU A 346 9.21 -19.53 -8.71
N ILE A 347 10.03 -20.33 -9.39
CA ILE A 347 9.62 -21.39 -10.32
C ILE A 347 9.81 -22.74 -9.63
N ASP A 348 8.81 -23.60 -9.70
CA ASP A 348 8.88 -24.96 -9.15
C ASP A 348 9.67 -25.92 -10.08
N PRO A 349 9.99 -27.15 -9.62
CA PRO A 349 10.71 -28.14 -10.42
C PRO A 349 10.03 -28.52 -11.73
N GLN A 350 8.74 -28.29 -11.88
CA GLN A 350 7.95 -28.57 -13.09
C GLN A 350 7.83 -27.35 -14.01
N GLY A 351 8.41 -26.19 -13.62
CA GLY A 351 8.40 -24.98 -14.41
C GLY A 351 7.20 -24.07 -14.15
N LYS A 352 6.39 -24.32 -13.10
CA LYS A 352 5.31 -23.41 -12.73
C LYS A 352 5.81 -22.26 -11.87
N ILE A 353 5.31 -21.08 -12.13
CA ILE A 353 5.50 -19.91 -11.27
C ILE A 353 4.65 -20.10 -10.02
N ILE A 354 5.27 -20.27 -8.87
CA ILE A 354 4.56 -20.51 -7.61
C ILE A 354 4.47 -19.29 -6.70
N GLU A 355 5.39 -18.34 -6.86
CA GLU A 355 5.40 -17.09 -6.12
C GLU A 355 5.99 -15.96 -6.97
N ARG A 356 5.63 -14.73 -6.62
CA ARG A 356 6.15 -13.49 -7.19
C ARG A 356 6.48 -12.50 -6.08
N ASP A 357 7.47 -11.65 -6.31
CA ASP A 357 7.89 -10.59 -5.37
C ASP A 357 8.33 -11.11 -3.99
N LEU A 358 8.93 -12.31 -3.93
CA LEU A 358 9.57 -12.81 -2.72
C LEU A 358 10.86 -12.05 -2.45
N ARG A 359 11.04 -11.52 -1.25
CA ARG A 359 12.23 -10.73 -0.88
C ARG A 359 12.66 -10.98 0.55
N GLY A 360 13.97 -10.74 0.80
CA GLY A 360 14.54 -10.74 2.15
C GLY A 360 14.16 -11.97 2.96
N ASP A 361 13.64 -11.73 4.14
CA ASP A 361 13.20 -12.78 5.05
C ASP A 361 12.02 -13.61 4.52
N ILE A 362 11.18 -13.04 3.64
CA ILE A 362 10.06 -13.77 3.04
C ILE A 362 10.57 -14.86 2.10
N LEU A 363 11.62 -14.59 1.31
CA LEU A 363 12.30 -15.59 0.49
C LEU A 363 12.87 -16.70 1.40
N THR A 364 13.58 -16.30 2.46
CA THR A 364 14.16 -17.24 3.43
C THR A 364 13.11 -18.14 4.07
N TYR A 365 11.97 -17.55 4.45
CA TYR A 365 10.85 -18.29 5.03
C TYR A 365 10.25 -19.28 4.02
N LYS A 366 10.03 -18.85 2.78
CA LYS A 366 9.49 -19.70 1.71
C LYS A 366 10.41 -20.88 1.38
N LEU A 367 11.70 -20.63 1.30
CA LEU A 367 12.68 -21.72 1.07
C LEU A 367 12.76 -22.67 2.28
N LYS A 368 12.62 -22.15 3.49
CA LYS A 368 12.51 -22.99 4.70
C LYS A 368 11.24 -23.85 4.69
N GLU A 369 10.14 -23.32 4.22
CA GLU A 369 8.89 -24.07 4.00
C GLU A 369 9.16 -25.23 2.99
N ILE A 370 9.69 -24.90 1.82
CA ILE A 370 9.94 -25.89 0.75
C ILE A 370 10.90 -27.01 1.18
N TYR A 371 12.04 -26.64 1.77
CA TYR A 371 13.13 -27.57 2.07
C TYR A 371 13.12 -28.12 3.51
N GLY A 372 12.36 -27.47 4.42
CA GLY A 372 12.26 -27.88 5.82
C GLY A 372 11.20 -28.94 6.09
N PHE A 373 10.12 -28.98 5.29
CA PHE A 373 9.00 -29.90 5.46
C PHE A 373 9.26 -31.32 4.96
N ARG A 374 10.30 -31.58 4.18
CA ARG A 374 10.65 -32.96 3.75
C ARG A 374 10.94 -33.94 4.88
N LYS A 375 11.03 -33.49 6.14
CA LYS A 375 11.28 -34.36 7.33
C LYS A 375 10.10 -34.55 8.27
N ARG A 376 8.91 -33.95 8.01
CA ARG A 376 7.72 -34.08 8.89
C ARG A 376 6.42 -34.20 8.12
N VAL A 377 6.34 -35.12 7.19
CA VAL A 377 5.02 -35.59 6.73
C VAL A 377 4.62 -36.75 7.63
N MET A 378 4.08 -36.44 8.81
CA MET A 378 3.08 -37.20 9.56
C MET A 378 2.65 -36.35 10.77
N GLY A 379 1.44 -35.79 10.69
CA GLY A 379 0.67 -35.30 11.83
C GLY A 379 0.82 -33.84 12.18
N ASN A 380 0.03 -32.97 11.53
CA ASN A 380 -0.63 -31.85 12.20
C ASN A 380 -1.55 -31.08 11.23
N ALA A 381 -2.81 -31.40 11.26
CA ALA A 381 -3.90 -30.63 10.62
C ALA A 381 -3.96 -29.16 11.13
N ALA A 382 -3.52 -28.91 12.37
CA ALA A 382 -3.48 -27.58 12.99
C ALA A 382 -2.51 -26.60 12.30
N LEU A 383 -1.41 -27.08 11.70
CA LEU A 383 -0.43 -26.22 11.03
C LEU A 383 -0.91 -25.81 9.63
N HIS A 384 -1.71 -26.66 8.98
CA HIS A 384 -2.31 -26.35 7.68
C HIS A 384 -3.38 -25.25 7.81
N ASP A 385 -4.15 -25.25 8.89
CA ASP A 385 -5.14 -24.19 9.20
C ASP A 385 -4.48 -22.87 9.60
N ALA A 386 -3.37 -22.89 10.35
CA ALA A 386 -2.60 -21.69 10.67
C ALA A 386 -1.98 -21.04 9.41
N VAL A 387 -1.44 -21.83 8.47
CA VAL A 387 -0.92 -21.35 7.19
C VAL A 387 -2.04 -20.82 6.28
N LYS A 388 -3.23 -21.43 6.33
CA LYS A 388 -4.42 -20.96 5.60
C LYS A 388 -4.95 -19.63 6.16
N THR A 389 -4.93 -19.45 7.47
CA THR A 389 -5.30 -18.20 8.17
C THR A 389 -4.28 -17.09 7.90
N ILE A 390 -2.99 -17.42 7.85
CA ILE A 390 -1.89 -16.51 7.46
C ILE A 390 -2.00 -16.10 5.98
N ARG A 391 -2.40 -17.00 5.08
CA ARG A 391 -2.66 -16.69 3.66
C ARG A 391 -3.86 -15.79 3.45
N GLN A 392 -4.83 -15.78 4.36
CA GLN A 392 -6.11 -15.07 4.21
C GLN A 392 -6.16 -13.69 4.86
N GLY A 393 -5.22 -13.28 5.72
CA GLY A 393 -5.48 -12.03 6.42
C GLY A 393 -4.34 -11.24 7.07
N VAL A 394 -3.15 -11.77 7.25
CA VAL A 394 -2.18 -11.10 8.15
C VAL A 394 -0.85 -10.71 7.47
N PHE A 395 -0.52 -11.21 6.28
CA PHE A 395 0.78 -10.99 5.65
C PHE A 395 0.86 -10.09 4.40
N PRO A 396 -0.19 -9.46 3.87
CA PRO A 396 -0.02 -8.33 2.96
C PRO A 396 0.80 -7.20 3.58
N TYR A 397 0.72 -7.07 4.89
CA TYR A 397 1.31 -6.00 5.70
C TYR A 397 2.85 -5.93 5.67
N LEU A 398 3.55 -7.06 5.67
CA LEU A 398 5.01 -7.06 5.57
C LEU A 398 5.52 -6.72 4.16
N ARG A 399 4.71 -6.92 3.13
CA ARG A 399 5.02 -6.50 1.75
C ARG A 399 5.04 -4.97 1.60
N THR A 400 4.18 -4.26 2.30
CA THR A 400 3.95 -2.81 2.11
C THR A 400 4.89 -1.94 2.95
N MET A 401 5.35 -2.41 4.11
CA MET A 401 6.35 -1.65 4.89
C MET A 401 7.65 -1.40 4.11
N TYR A 402 8.02 -2.30 3.19
CA TYR A 402 9.20 -2.10 2.35
C TYR A 402 8.95 -1.18 1.14
N ALA A 403 7.74 -1.14 0.59
CA ALA A 403 7.42 -0.26 -0.53
C ALA A 403 7.27 1.22 -0.11
N VAL A 404 6.66 1.49 1.05
CA VAL A 404 6.46 2.85 1.56
C VAL A 404 7.77 3.47 2.08
N VAL A 405 8.71 2.67 2.61
CA VAL A 405 10.01 3.18 3.06
C VAL A 405 10.95 3.49 1.89
N SER A 406 10.75 2.92 0.70
CA SER A 406 11.60 3.19 -0.47
C SER A 406 11.22 4.45 -1.26
N GLU A 407 10.08 5.10 -0.96
CA GLU A 407 9.70 6.38 -1.60
C GLU A 407 10.11 7.63 -0.78
N TYR A 408 10.68 7.45 0.44
CA TYR A 408 11.04 8.56 1.33
C TYR A 408 12.53 8.59 1.73
N TYR A 409 13.41 7.86 1.01
CA TYR A 409 14.87 8.03 1.16
C TYR A 409 15.56 8.09 -0.19
#